data_e56c0ceaa73984d4a919d5d9db2772fd
#
_entry.id   e56c0ceaa73984d4a919d5d9db2772fd
#
_cell.length_a   1.000
_cell.length_b   1.000
_cell.length_c   1.000
_cell.angle_alpha   90.00
_cell.angle_beta   90.00
_cell.angle_gamma   90.00
#
_symmetry.space_group_name_H-M   'P 1'
#
loop_
_entity.id
_entity.type
_entity.pdbx_description
1 polymer ?
#
loop_
_entity_poly.entity_id
_entity_poly.type
_entity_poly.pdbx_seq_one_letter_code
_entity_poly.pdbx_strand_id
1 'polypeptide(L)'
;VGASLWAAQRLSKAFPDSPYAFPRYNRKDNTNSNSASAALNKWLHQYVPAGCTMHSFRHSMRDRLRAVECPSDIIDQIGGWATGGVGQGYGSGYPLEVLQEWMSKATETYSQYSDAALQAPGLNN
;
A
#
# COMPACT_ATOMS: atom_id res chain seq x y z
N VAL A 1 8.79 3.50 0.49
CA VAL A 1 8.78 4.87 1.01
C VAL A 1 7.98 4.92 2.31
N GLY A 2 8.22 5.93 3.15
CA GLY A 2 7.46 6.19 4.37
C GLY A 2 7.29 4.99 5.30
N ALA A 3 6.08 4.78 5.83
CA ALA A 3 5.78 3.70 6.78
C ALA A 3 6.07 2.30 6.24
N SER A 4 5.96 2.08 4.94
CA SER A 4 6.27 0.78 4.32
C SER A 4 7.76 0.45 4.38
N LEU A 5 8.65 1.45 4.21
CA LEU A 5 10.09 1.26 4.35
C LEU A 5 10.46 0.94 5.80
N TRP A 6 9.89 1.67 6.76
CA TRP A 6 10.06 1.40 8.19
C TRP A 6 9.60 -0.03 8.54
N ALA A 7 8.44 -0.45 8.05
CA ALA A 7 7.92 -1.79 8.28
C ALA A 7 8.83 -2.88 7.70
N ALA A 8 9.33 -2.71 6.46
CA ALA A 8 10.23 -3.65 5.82
C ALA A 8 11.56 -3.81 6.61
N GLN A 9 12.15 -2.69 7.06
CA GLN A 9 13.36 -2.69 7.88
C GLN A 9 13.14 -3.37 9.24
N ARG A 10 11.95 -3.22 9.82
CA ARG A 10 11.59 -3.86 11.09
C ARG A 10 11.37 -5.37 10.92
N LEU A 11 10.72 -5.79 9.84
CA LEU A 11 10.47 -7.21 9.56
C LEU A 11 11.76 -7.97 9.31
N SER A 12 12.72 -7.41 8.58
CA SER A 12 14.01 -8.07 8.34
C SER A 12 14.81 -8.31 9.62
N LYS A 13 14.64 -7.44 10.62
CA LYS A 13 15.25 -7.61 11.96
C LYS A 13 14.49 -8.58 12.86
N ALA A 14 13.15 -8.60 12.75
CA ALA A 14 12.30 -9.45 13.58
C ALA A 14 12.36 -10.94 13.20
N PHE A 15 12.64 -11.25 11.94
CA PHE A 15 12.65 -12.60 11.40
C PHE A 15 13.88 -12.85 10.51
N PRO A 16 15.12 -12.76 11.06
CA PRO A 16 16.34 -12.79 10.25
C PRO A 16 16.55 -14.14 9.54
N ASP A 17 16.07 -15.24 10.12
CA ASP A 17 16.25 -16.60 9.59
C ASP A 17 15.06 -17.05 8.72
N SER A 18 14.07 -16.20 8.50
CA SER A 18 12.88 -16.55 7.73
C SER A 18 12.96 -16.00 6.30
N PRO A 19 12.72 -16.84 5.27
CA PRO A 19 12.59 -16.36 3.90
C PRO A 19 11.28 -15.57 3.66
N TYR A 20 10.39 -15.52 4.67
CA TYR A 20 9.10 -14.86 4.59
C TYR A 20 9.03 -13.65 5.53
N ALA A 21 8.50 -12.55 5.04
CA ALA A 21 8.20 -11.36 5.84
C ALA A 21 7.16 -11.63 6.94
N PHE A 22 6.25 -12.57 6.71
CA PHE A 22 5.18 -12.95 7.64
C PHE A 22 5.15 -14.47 7.85
N PRO A 23 6.12 -15.05 8.59
CA PRO A 23 6.27 -16.50 8.72
C PRO A 23 5.07 -17.18 9.39
N ARG A 24 4.29 -16.45 10.19
CA ARG A 24 3.06 -16.97 10.80
C ARG A 24 2.04 -17.49 9.78
N TYR A 25 1.99 -16.86 8.61
CA TYR A 25 1.01 -17.15 7.56
C TYR A 25 1.61 -17.91 6.37
N ASN A 26 2.92 -18.18 6.41
CA ASN A 26 3.63 -18.85 5.33
C ASN A 26 4.36 -20.07 5.88
N ARG A 27 4.09 -21.24 5.31
CA ARG A 27 4.77 -22.51 5.65
C ARG A 27 5.15 -23.19 4.33
N LYS A 28 6.46 -23.41 4.12
CA LYS A 28 7.00 -24.11 2.94
C LYS A 28 6.29 -23.74 1.62
N ASP A 29 5.31 -24.50 1.22
CA ASP A 29 4.62 -24.34 -0.07
C ASP A 29 3.19 -23.84 0.09
N ASN A 30 2.81 -23.32 1.27
CA ASN A 30 1.45 -22.88 1.54
C ASN A 30 1.42 -21.50 2.20
N THR A 31 0.75 -20.55 1.53
CA THR A 31 0.45 -19.22 2.07
C THR A 31 -1.01 -19.16 2.51
N ASN A 32 -1.26 -19.03 3.80
CA ASN A 32 -2.62 -18.90 4.34
C ASN A 32 -3.09 -17.43 4.30
N SER A 33 -3.38 -16.93 3.09
CA SER A 33 -3.82 -15.57 2.84
C SER A 33 -5.17 -15.26 3.49
N ASN A 34 -6.08 -16.25 3.56
CA ASN A 34 -7.39 -16.07 4.17
C ASN A 34 -7.28 -15.80 5.69
N SER A 35 -6.46 -16.57 6.39
CA SER A 35 -6.22 -16.35 7.82
C SER A 35 -5.52 -15.02 8.09
N ALA A 36 -4.57 -14.60 7.25
CA ALA A 36 -3.93 -13.30 7.34
C ALA A 36 -4.94 -12.17 7.14
N SER A 37 -5.75 -12.25 6.09
CA SER A 37 -6.79 -11.27 5.78
C SER A 37 -7.82 -11.16 6.91
N ALA A 38 -8.30 -12.29 7.44
CA ALA A 38 -9.27 -12.31 8.55
C ALA A 38 -8.70 -11.65 9.81
N ALA A 39 -7.46 -11.98 10.19
CA ALA A 39 -6.82 -11.41 11.37
C ALA A 39 -6.58 -9.89 11.22
N LEU A 40 -6.10 -9.46 10.05
CA LEU A 40 -5.84 -8.05 9.77
C LEU A 40 -7.13 -7.23 9.71
N ASN A 41 -8.18 -7.74 9.07
CA ASN A 41 -9.46 -7.04 9.03
C ASN A 41 -10.13 -6.97 10.41
N LYS A 42 -10.05 -8.04 11.22
CA LYS A 42 -10.55 -8.01 12.62
C LYS A 42 -9.85 -6.94 13.46
N TRP A 43 -8.54 -6.77 13.27
CA TRP A 43 -7.78 -5.71 13.93
C TRP A 43 -8.17 -4.34 13.39
N LEU A 44 -8.24 -4.19 12.07
CA LEU A 44 -8.52 -2.92 11.37
C LEU A 44 -9.88 -2.33 11.77
N HIS A 45 -10.92 -3.17 11.90
CA HIS A 45 -12.27 -2.72 12.24
C HIS A 45 -12.40 -2.01 13.60
N GLN A 46 -11.36 -2.07 14.44
CA GLN A 46 -11.30 -1.32 15.70
C GLN A 46 -10.93 0.15 15.49
N TYR A 47 -10.40 0.52 14.31
CA TYR A 47 -9.81 1.83 14.04
C TYR A 47 -10.42 2.55 12.83
N VAL A 48 -11.23 1.87 12.04
CA VAL A 48 -11.80 2.44 10.81
C VAL A 48 -13.33 2.29 10.78
N PRO A 49 -14.01 3.14 9.98
CA PRO A 49 -15.45 3.01 9.80
C PRO A 49 -15.90 1.64 9.29
N ALA A 50 -17.14 1.27 9.56
CA ALA A 50 -17.75 0.05 9.05
C ALA A 50 -17.65 -0.01 7.51
N GLY A 51 -17.37 -1.19 6.97
CA GLY A 51 -17.22 -1.41 5.53
C GLY A 51 -15.79 -1.22 5.00
N CYS A 52 -14.89 -0.60 5.76
CA CYS A 52 -13.47 -0.54 5.40
C CYS A 52 -12.75 -1.87 5.67
N THR A 53 -11.90 -2.29 4.75
CA THR A 53 -11.10 -3.52 4.84
C THR A 53 -9.65 -3.24 4.47
N MET A 54 -8.77 -4.23 4.61
CA MET A 54 -7.39 -4.13 4.11
C MET A 54 -7.34 -3.82 2.61
N HIS A 55 -8.35 -4.25 1.84
CA HIS A 55 -8.46 -3.93 0.41
C HIS A 55 -8.71 -2.44 0.15
N SER A 56 -9.30 -1.72 1.10
CA SER A 56 -9.52 -0.27 0.99
C SER A 56 -8.23 0.53 0.87
N PHE A 57 -7.12 0.04 1.44
CA PHE A 57 -5.80 0.67 1.25
C PHE A 57 -5.35 0.64 -0.22
N ARG A 58 -5.70 -0.42 -0.95
CA ARG A 58 -5.40 -0.54 -2.37
C ARG A 58 -6.15 0.51 -3.19
N HIS A 59 -7.42 0.76 -2.88
CA HIS A 59 -8.20 1.84 -3.50
C HIS A 59 -7.64 3.21 -3.14
N SER A 60 -7.37 3.45 -1.86
CA SER A 60 -6.78 4.72 -1.40
C SER A 60 -5.44 5.02 -2.07
N MET A 61 -4.59 4.02 -2.29
CA MET A 61 -3.32 4.21 -3.01
C MET A 61 -3.56 4.66 -4.44
N ARG A 62 -4.53 4.06 -5.15
CA ARG A 62 -4.88 4.45 -6.51
C ARG A 62 -5.37 5.90 -6.57
N ASP A 63 -6.20 6.31 -5.62
CA ASP A 63 -6.74 7.66 -5.56
C ASP A 63 -5.65 8.70 -5.23
N ARG A 64 -4.71 8.36 -4.33
CA ARG A 64 -3.56 9.22 -4.01
C ARG A 64 -2.63 9.40 -5.20
N LEU A 65 -2.35 8.35 -5.96
CA LEU A 65 -1.56 8.45 -7.19
C LEU A 65 -2.26 9.31 -8.24
N ARG A 66 -3.58 9.19 -8.39
CA ARG A 66 -4.38 10.06 -9.27
C ARG A 66 -4.33 11.52 -8.82
N ALA A 67 -4.38 11.78 -7.51
CA ALA A 67 -4.36 13.14 -6.96
C ALA A 67 -3.05 13.89 -7.26
N VAL A 68 -1.96 13.16 -7.49
CA VAL A 68 -0.67 13.72 -7.94
C VAL A 68 -0.46 13.61 -9.45
N GLU A 69 -1.52 13.34 -10.21
CA GLU A 69 -1.51 13.24 -11.68
C GLU A 69 -0.56 12.15 -12.22
N CYS A 70 -0.37 11.06 -11.45
CA CYS A 70 0.44 9.93 -11.88
C CYS A 70 -0.15 9.30 -13.15
N PRO A 71 0.65 9.03 -14.19
CA PRO A 71 0.20 8.33 -15.39
C PRO A 71 -0.45 6.98 -15.08
N SER A 72 -1.52 6.65 -15.80
CA SER A 72 -2.35 5.47 -15.52
C SER A 72 -1.59 4.15 -15.62
N ASP A 73 -0.65 4.03 -16.53
CA ASP A 73 0.19 2.86 -16.73
C ASP A 73 1.19 2.66 -15.57
N ILE A 74 1.71 3.75 -15.01
CA ILE A 74 2.53 3.72 -13.78
C ILE A 74 1.66 3.32 -12.57
N ILE A 75 0.45 3.88 -12.45
CA ILE A 75 -0.52 3.49 -11.41
C ILE A 75 -0.77 1.98 -11.48
N ASP A 76 -1.04 1.46 -12.67
CA ASP A 76 -1.34 0.06 -12.87
C ASP A 76 -0.14 -0.84 -12.55
N GLN A 77 1.07 -0.42 -12.92
CA GLN A 77 2.30 -1.15 -12.55
C GLN A 77 2.52 -1.15 -11.02
N ILE A 78 2.39 -0.01 -10.34
CA ILE A 78 2.51 0.08 -8.87
C ILE A 78 1.47 -0.82 -8.18
N GLY A 79 0.24 -0.81 -8.66
CA GLY A 79 -0.85 -1.58 -8.09
C GLY A 79 -0.90 -3.05 -8.53
N GLY A 80 -0.11 -3.45 -9.54
CA GLY A 80 -0.21 -4.77 -10.14
C GLY A 80 -1.58 -5.00 -10.79
N TRP A 81 -2.20 -3.97 -11.38
CA TRP A 81 -3.42 -4.11 -12.16
C TRP A 81 -3.07 -4.43 -13.61
N ALA A 82 -3.78 -5.38 -14.19
CA ALA A 82 -3.69 -5.62 -15.62
C ALA A 82 -4.55 -4.60 -16.37
N THR A 83 -3.93 -3.79 -17.21
CA THR A 83 -4.67 -2.91 -18.12
C THR A 83 -4.81 -3.63 -19.46
N GLY A 84 -6.04 -3.74 -19.96
CA GLY A 84 -6.36 -4.42 -21.22
C GLY A 84 -5.95 -3.64 -22.47
N GLY A 85 -4.69 -3.24 -22.59
CA GLY A 85 -4.17 -2.52 -23.76
C GLY A 85 -3.03 -3.28 -24.44
N VAL A 86 -3.04 -3.33 -25.77
CA VAL A 86 -2.05 -4.02 -26.61
C VAL A 86 -0.62 -3.47 -26.40
N GLY A 87 -0.47 -2.24 -25.88
CA GLY A 87 0.83 -1.58 -25.66
C GLY A 87 1.57 -2.02 -24.39
N GLN A 88 0.89 -2.61 -23.41
CA GLN A 88 1.50 -2.97 -22.13
C GLN A 88 2.25 -4.31 -22.12
N GLY A 89 2.11 -5.11 -23.17
CA GLY A 89 2.89 -6.34 -23.36
C GLY A 89 4.31 -6.11 -23.91
N TYR A 90 4.66 -4.90 -24.28
CA TYR A 90 5.96 -4.57 -24.86
C TYR A 90 6.81 -3.78 -23.86
N GLY A 91 7.90 -4.39 -23.40
CA GLY A 91 8.91 -3.76 -22.55
C GLY A 91 8.97 -4.32 -21.14
N SER A 92 10.01 -3.93 -20.39
CA SER A 92 10.28 -4.39 -19.02
C SER A 92 9.51 -3.59 -17.94
N GLY A 93 8.57 -2.73 -18.36
CA GLY A 93 7.91 -1.79 -17.46
C GLY A 93 8.79 -0.60 -17.06
N TYR A 94 8.30 0.19 -16.11
CA TYR A 94 9.04 1.35 -15.58
C TYR A 94 10.11 0.93 -14.57
N PRO A 95 11.29 1.59 -14.57
CA PRO A 95 12.32 1.37 -13.56
C PRO A 95 11.80 1.66 -12.14
N LEU A 96 12.42 1.03 -11.14
CA LEU A 96 12.02 1.20 -9.73
C LEU A 96 12.13 2.64 -9.25
N GLU A 97 13.10 3.40 -9.78
CA GLU A 97 13.32 4.81 -9.47
C GLU A 97 12.10 5.67 -9.86
N VAL A 98 11.52 5.42 -11.03
CA VAL A 98 10.31 6.11 -11.51
C VAL A 98 9.12 5.76 -10.61
N LEU A 99 8.94 4.49 -10.28
CA LEU A 99 7.86 4.05 -9.38
C LEU A 99 8.01 4.66 -7.98
N GLN A 100 9.25 4.73 -7.48
CA GLN A 100 9.57 5.34 -6.19
C GLN A 100 9.26 6.83 -6.18
N GLU A 101 9.58 7.56 -7.24
CA GLU A 101 9.29 8.99 -7.34
C GLU A 101 7.78 9.25 -7.20
N TRP A 102 6.94 8.54 -7.95
CA TRP A 102 5.48 8.69 -7.88
C TRP A 102 4.92 8.27 -6.53
N MET A 103 5.42 7.20 -5.93
CA MET A 103 5.05 6.78 -4.58
C MET A 103 5.43 7.82 -3.54
N SER A 104 6.57 8.49 -3.67
CA SER A 104 7.00 9.57 -2.77
C SER A 104 6.06 10.76 -2.89
N LYS A 105 5.77 11.24 -4.10
CA LYS A 105 4.81 12.32 -4.35
C LYS A 105 3.45 12.04 -3.72
N ALA A 106 2.92 10.82 -3.92
CA ALA A 106 1.61 10.42 -3.38
C ALA A 106 1.57 10.36 -1.85
N THR A 107 2.70 10.05 -1.19
CA THR A 107 2.80 10.02 0.28
C THR A 107 3.00 11.39 0.88
N GLU A 108 3.82 12.24 0.31
CA GLU A 108 4.12 13.60 0.78
C GLU A 108 2.89 14.50 0.70
N THR A 109 2.19 14.52 -0.42
CA THR A 109 0.96 15.31 -0.60
C THR A 109 -0.09 14.95 0.44
N TYR A 110 -0.24 13.65 0.76
CA TYR A 110 -1.22 13.23 1.76
C TYR A 110 -0.83 13.60 3.19
N SER A 111 0.45 13.66 3.54
CA SER A 111 0.91 14.13 4.86
C SER A 111 0.47 15.58 5.11
N GLN A 112 0.59 16.44 4.11
CA GLN A 112 0.14 17.84 4.20
C GLN A 112 -1.38 17.97 4.44
N TYR A 113 -2.20 17.11 3.81
CA TYR A 113 -3.65 17.11 4.02
C TYR A 113 -4.06 16.56 5.38
N SER A 114 -3.35 15.53 5.90
CA SER A 114 -3.64 14.96 7.22
C SER A 114 -3.33 15.95 8.33
N ASP A 115 -2.25 16.69 8.22
CA ASP A 115 -1.86 17.72 9.22
C ASP A 115 -2.84 18.90 9.20
N ALA A 116 -3.32 19.31 8.03
CA ALA A 116 -4.35 20.34 7.89
C ALA A 116 -5.72 19.88 8.46
N ALA A 117 -6.09 18.63 8.26
CA ALA A 117 -7.33 18.07 8.79
C ALA A 117 -7.32 17.93 10.33
N LEU A 118 -6.17 17.62 10.92
CA LEU A 118 -5.99 17.57 12.38
C LEU A 118 -6.00 18.96 13.04
N GLN A 119 -5.72 20.03 12.27
CA GLN A 119 -5.74 21.42 12.72
C GLN A 119 -7.08 22.13 12.45
N ALA A 120 -8.03 21.47 11.75
CA ALA A 120 -9.34 22.05 11.48
C ALA A 120 -10.13 22.23 12.78
N PRO A 121 -10.62 23.43 13.11
CA PRO A 121 -11.41 23.68 14.31
C PRO A 121 -12.75 22.96 14.18
N GLY A 122 -12.99 21.92 14.99
CA GLY A 122 -14.28 21.22 15.08
C GLY A 122 -14.26 19.72 15.35
N LEU A 123 -13.09 19.09 15.52
CA LEU A 123 -12.98 17.66 15.82
C LEU A 123 -12.71 17.30 17.29
N ASN A 124 -12.82 18.30 18.19
CA ASN A 124 -12.79 18.08 19.64
C ASN A 124 -14.22 18.21 20.19
N ASN A 125 -14.99 17.16 20.09
CA ASN A 125 -16.17 16.89 20.96
C ASN A 125 -16.30 15.38 21.13
#